data_f7aa82a46d2418d325e7ada9f17c8470
#
_entry.id   f7aa82a46d2418d325e7ada9f17c8470
#
_cell.length_a   1.000
_cell.length_b   1.000
_cell.length_c   1.000
_cell.angle_alpha   90.00
_cell.angle_beta   90.00
_cell.angle_gamma   90.00
#
_symmetry.space_group_name_H-M   'P 1'
#
loop_
_entity.id
_entity.type
_entity.pdbx_description
1 polymer ?
#
loop_
_entity_poly.entity_id
_entity_poly.type
_entity_poly.pdbx_seq_one_letter_code
_entity_poly.pdbx_strand_id
1 'polypeptide(L)'
;MPIKLMYITNQPEVAKIAEKAGVDRVFVDLEIIGKLERQGHLDTVISRHSIADIAPIKDCIKSAELLVRSNPIYGGSREEINAIVKNGADIVMLPFFKTVEEPKKFIEYVGKRARTCLLFETPESVELADEIL
;
A
#
# COMPACT_ATOMS: atom_id res chain seq x y z
N MET A 1 -2.30 17.67 -14.73
CA MET A 1 -2.73 16.77 -13.64
C MET A 1 -1.99 17.12 -12.36
N PRO A 2 -2.70 17.43 -11.29
CA PRO A 2 -2.02 17.69 -10.01
C PRO A 2 -1.38 16.40 -9.47
N ILE A 3 -0.21 16.57 -8.89
CA ILE A 3 0.49 15.46 -8.25
C ILE A 3 -0.17 15.21 -6.89
N LYS A 4 -0.39 13.92 -6.58
CA LYS A 4 -0.86 13.52 -5.26
C LYS A 4 0.33 13.28 -4.35
N LEU A 5 0.37 13.97 -3.22
CA LEU A 5 1.43 13.82 -2.24
C LEU A 5 1.05 12.75 -1.23
N MET A 6 2.00 11.86 -0.95
CA MET A 6 1.83 10.79 0.03
C MET A 6 2.89 10.89 1.11
N TYR A 7 2.50 10.61 2.35
CA TYR A 7 3.43 10.60 3.47
C TYR A 7 3.32 9.27 4.22
N ILE A 8 4.43 8.59 4.41
CA ILE A 8 4.49 7.27 5.05
C ILE A 8 4.62 7.44 6.56
N THR A 9 3.63 6.98 7.30
CA THR A 9 3.68 6.96 8.76
C THR A 9 2.66 5.98 9.33
N ASN A 10 2.96 5.45 10.51
CA ASN A 10 2.00 4.69 11.30
C ASN A 10 1.64 5.40 12.61
N GLN A 11 2.09 6.65 12.77
CA GLN A 11 1.85 7.43 13.99
C GLN A 11 0.71 8.42 13.77
N PRO A 12 -0.40 8.31 14.52
CA PRO A 12 -1.55 9.21 14.35
C PRO A 12 -1.20 10.69 14.45
N GLU A 13 -0.31 11.07 15.38
CA GLU A 13 0.08 12.46 15.52
C GLU A 13 0.80 13.02 14.29
N VAL A 14 1.65 12.18 13.67
CA VAL A 14 2.36 12.56 12.44
C VAL A 14 1.37 12.63 11.28
N ALA A 15 0.41 11.70 11.22
CA ALA A 15 -0.62 11.70 10.17
C ALA A 15 -1.45 12.97 10.21
N LYS A 16 -1.81 13.45 11.39
CA LYS A 16 -2.56 14.71 11.55
C LYS A 16 -1.74 15.90 11.06
N ILE A 17 -0.45 15.94 11.37
CA ILE A 17 0.45 17.02 10.92
C ILE A 17 0.57 16.99 9.39
N ALA A 18 0.76 15.81 8.81
CA ALA A 18 0.87 15.64 7.36
C ALA A 18 -0.41 16.10 6.65
N GLU A 19 -1.56 15.70 7.16
CA GLU A 19 -2.85 16.13 6.61
C GLU A 19 -3.02 17.64 6.66
N LYS A 20 -2.69 18.25 7.79
CA LYS A 20 -2.77 19.70 7.95
C LYS A 20 -1.82 20.43 7.00
N ALA A 21 -0.68 19.82 6.69
CA ALA A 21 0.29 20.37 5.74
C ALA A 21 -0.14 20.23 4.27
N GLY A 22 -1.24 19.53 3.98
CA GLY A 22 -1.78 19.41 2.62
C GLY A 22 -1.47 18.11 1.92
N VAL A 23 -1.02 17.09 2.63
CA VAL A 23 -0.79 15.75 2.07
C VAL A 23 -2.13 15.16 1.64
N ASP A 24 -2.15 14.58 0.43
CA ASP A 24 -3.37 13.97 -0.13
C ASP A 24 -3.65 12.60 0.44
N ARG A 25 -2.58 11.84 0.73
CA ARG A 25 -2.71 10.46 1.21
C ARG A 25 -1.70 10.18 2.31
N VAL A 26 -2.18 9.55 3.39
CA VAL A 26 -1.33 8.96 4.42
C VAL A 26 -1.11 7.50 4.02
N PHE A 27 0.12 7.05 4.11
CA PHE A 27 0.57 5.78 3.56
C PHE A 27 1.05 4.88 4.70
N VAL A 28 0.32 3.78 4.96
CA VAL A 28 0.73 2.74 5.89
C VAL A 28 1.35 1.60 5.08
N ASP A 29 2.55 1.21 5.44
CA ASP A 29 3.37 0.30 4.63
C ASP A 29 3.55 -1.05 5.32
N LEU A 30 2.77 -2.04 4.89
CA LEU A 30 2.87 -3.40 5.43
C LEU A 30 3.87 -4.27 4.67
N GLU A 31 4.48 -3.75 3.61
CA GLU A 31 5.40 -4.56 2.81
C GLU A 31 6.64 -4.96 3.62
N ILE A 32 6.85 -6.26 3.77
CA ILE A 32 8.03 -6.84 4.39
C ILE A 32 8.72 -7.79 3.41
N ILE A 33 7.96 -8.67 2.78
CA ILE A 33 8.46 -9.76 1.91
C ILE A 33 9.36 -9.22 0.80
N GLY A 34 8.86 -8.28 0.00
CA GLY A 34 9.64 -7.70 -1.10
C GLY A 34 10.83 -6.87 -0.62
N LYS A 35 10.67 -6.13 0.49
CA LYS A 35 11.73 -5.29 1.03
C LYS A 35 12.90 -6.10 1.56
N LEU A 36 12.64 -7.20 2.24
CA LEU A 36 13.69 -8.08 2.74
C LEU A 36 14.50 -8.66 1.59
N GLU A 37 13.85 -9.04 0.51
CA GLU A 37 14.51 -9.55 -0.68
C GLU A 37 15.39 -8.49 -1.35
N ARG A 38 14.89 -7.24 -1.47
CA ARG A 38 15.60 -6.16 -2.15
C ARG A 38 16.70 -5.51 -1.30
N GLN A 39 16.55 -5.49 0.03
CA GLN A 39 17.36 -4.72 0.94
C GLN A 39 18.08 -5.57 2.01
N GLY A 40 18.01 -6.90 1.89
CA GLY A 40 18.52 -7.82 2.92
C GLY A 40 19.99 -7.67 3.26
N HIS A 41 20.80 -7.11 2.37
CA HIS A 41 22.23 -6.91 2.57
C HIS A 41 22.59 -5.43 2.72
N LEU A 42 21.62 -4.55 2.73
CA LEU A 42 21.84 -3.11 2.85
C LEU A 42 21.47 -2.65 4.26
N ASP A 43 22.24 -1.72 4.77
CA ASP A 43 22.02 -1.12 6.09
C ASP A 43 20.90 -0.08 6.00
N THR A 44 19.73 -0.50 5.56
CA THR A 44 18.58 0.37 5.36
C THR A 44 17.51 0.12 6.41
N VAL A 45 16.84 1.20 6.83
CA VAL A 45 15.74 1.11 7.77
C VAL A 45 14.49 0.61 7.02
N ILE A 46 13.96 -0.54 7.47
CA ILE A 46 12.69 -1.07 6.98
C ILE A 46 11.60 -0.63 7.95
N SER A 47 10.60 0.08 7.46
CA SER A 47 9.45 0.49 8.29
C SER A 47 8.69 -0.74 8.76
N ARG A 48 8.32 -0.76 10.05
CA ARG A 48 7.60 -1.89 10.61
C ARG A 48 6.19 -1.47 11.02
N HIS A 49 5.37 -1.30 10.01
CA HIS A 49 3.96 -1.03 10.21
C HIS A 49 3.19 -2.35 10.31
N SER A 50 2.04 -2.33 10.93
CA SER A 50 1.21 -3.52 11.09
C SER A 50 -0.26 -3.20 10.76
N ILE A 51 -1.06 -4.26 10.59
CA ILE A 51 -2.49 -4.12 10.36
C ILE A 51 -3.15 -3.34 11.49
N ALA A 52 -2.66 -3.51 12.72
CA ALA A 52 -3.18 -2.78 13.88
C ALA A 52 -2.98 -1.27 13.79
N ASP A 53 -2.08 -0.80 12.93
CA ASP A 53 -1.84 0.63 12.75
C ASP A 53 -2.88 1.31 11.85
N ILE A 54 -3.61 0.54 11.06
CA ILE A 54 -4.52 1.09 10.04
C ILE A 54 -5.69 1.85 10.66
N ALA A 55 -6.45 1.22 11.56
CA ALA A 55 -7.63 1.83 12.14
C ALA A 55 -7.34 3.14 12.91
N PRO A 56 -6.30 3.22 13.75
CA PRO A 56 -5.96 4.49 14.41
C PRO A 56 -5.63 5.62 13.45
N ILE A 57 -4.94 5.32 12.35
CA ILE A 57 -4.66 6.32 11.32
C ILE A 57 -5.96 6.76 10.64
N LYS A 58 -6.79 5.80 10.24
CA LYS A 58 -8.07 6.11 9.59
C LYS A 58 -8.94 7.00 10.48
N ASP A 59 -8.96 6.72 11.77
CA ASP A 59 -9.78 7.48 12.72
C ASP A 59 -9.31 8.91 12.91
N CYS A 60 -8.02 9.20 12.71
CA CYS A 60 -7.47 10.53 12.98
C CYS A 60 -7.39 11.45 11.76
N ILE A 61 -7.55 10.93 10.54
CA ILE A 61 -7.53 11.76 9.32
C ILE A 61 -8.97 12.00 8.84
N LYS A 62 -9.22 13.19 8.28
CA LYS A 62 -10.56 13.62 7.87
C LYS A 62 -10.65 13.88 6.37
N SER A 63 -9.67 14.57 5.81
CA SER A 63 -9.66 14.95 4.39
C SER A 63 -8.69 14.13 3.55
N ALA A 64 -7.57 13.68 4.15
CA ALA A 64 -6.62 12.82 3.45
C ALA A 64 -7.19 11.41 3.32
N GLU A 65 -6.77 10.72 2.27
CA GLU A 65 -7.13 9.32 2.08
C GLU A 65 -6.09 8.42 2.73
N LEU A 66 -6.51 7.25 3.16
CA LEU A 66 -5.61 6.24 3.71
C LEU A 66 -5.25 5.22 2.63
N LEU A 67 -3.97 5.18 2.26
CA LEU A 67 -3.43 4.18 1.34
C LEU A 67 -2.60 3.19 2.15
N VAL A 68 -2.85 1.89 1.92
CA VAL A 68 -2.09 0.83 2.57
C VAL A 68 -1.42 -0.02 1.51
N ARG A 69 -0.09 -0.14 1.60
CA ARG A 69 0.66 -1.04 0.72
C ARG A 69 0.71 -2.43 1.35
N SER A 70 0.16 -3.41 0.62
CA SER A 70 0.20 -4.80 1.03
C SER A 70 1.56 -5.41 0.72
N ASN A 71 1.77 -6.64 1.15
CA ASN A 71 2.89 -7.43 0.65
C ASN A 71 2.62 -7.84 -0.82
N PRO A 72 3.67 -8.21 -1.57
CA PRO A 72 3.48 -8.86 -2.86
C PRO A 72 2.59 -10.09 -2.71
N ILE A 73 1.95 -10.52 -3.78
CA ILE A 73 1.05 -11.67 -3.73
C ILE A 73 1.78 -12.92 -3.20
N TYR A 74 1.18 -13.55 -2.20
CA TYR A 74 1.68 -14.76 -1.55
C TYR A 74 0.49 -15.56 -1.02
N GLY A 75 0.75 -16.68 -0.33
CA GLY A 75 -0.33 -17.56 0.18
C GLY A 75 -1.31 -16.90 1.13
N GLY A 76 -0.87 -15.89 1.89
CA GLY A 76 -1.71 -15.16 2.84
C GLY A 76 -2.32 -13.86 2.32
N SER A 77 -2.20 -13.57 1.02
CA SER A 77 -2.66 -12.28 0.48
C SER A 77 -4.15 -12.03 0.66
N ARG A 78 -4.99 -13.04 0.49
CA ARG A 78 -6.43 -12.88 0.63
C ARG A 78 -6.80 -12.40 2.03
N GLU A 79 -6.25 -13.03 3.04
CA GLU A 79 -6.51 -12.69 4.45
C GLU A 79 -5.93 -11.33 4.79
N GLU A 80 -4.74 -11.03 4.30
CA GLU A 80 -4.10 -9.73 4.52
C GLU A 80 -4.93 -8.60 3.92
N ILE A 81 -5.34 -8.73 2.67
CA ILE A 81 -6.13 -7.72 1.99
C ILE A 81 -7.50 -7.55 2.65
N ASN A 82 -8.14 -8.65 3.06
CA ASN A 82 -9.40 -8.57 3.80
C ASN A 82 -9.23 -7.76 5.09
N ALA A 83 -8.16 -7.98 5.84
CA ALA A 83 -7.88 -7.25 7.06
C ALA A 83 -7.59 -5.77 6.78
N ILE A 84 -6.86 -5.47 5.72
CA ILE A 84 -6.56 -4.09 5.31
C ILE A 84 -7.85 -3.33 5.04
N VAL A 85 -8.72 -3.91 4.21
CA VAL A 85 -9.99 -3.27 3.84
C VAL A 85 -10.91 -3.13 5.05
N LYS A 86 -10.99 -4.17 5.88
CA LYS A 86 -11.83 -4.16 7.08
C LYS A 86 -11.42 -3.06 8.06
N ASN A 87 -10.14 -2.75 8.15
CA ASN A 87 -9.64 -1.73 9.06
C ASN A 87 -9.72 -0.30 8.51
N GLY A 88 -10.19 -0.12 7.29
CA GLY A 88 -10.57 1.18 6.79
C GLY A 88 -9.74 1.79 5.68
N ALA A 89 -8.89 1.01 5.01
CA ALA A 89 -8.12 1.54 3.88
C ALA A 89 -9.03 2.04 2.76
N ASP A 90 -8.75 3.22 2.26
CA ASP A 90 -9.46 3.79 1.10
C ASP A 90 -8.85 3.26 -0.20
N ILE A 91 -7.55 3.04 -0.20
CA ILE A 91 -6.78 2.57 -1.35
C ILE A 91 -5.83 1.47 -0.87
N VAL A 92 -5.75 0.38 -1.63
CA VAL A 92 -4.78 -0.68 -1.37
C VAL A 92 -3.78 -0.69 -2.52
N MET A 93 -2.48 -0.73 -2.20
CA MET A 93 -1.41 -0.72 -3.20
C MET A 93 -0.72 -2.07 -3.25
N LEU A 94 -0.56 -2.60 -4.47
CA LEU A 94 0.22 -3.82 -4.72
C LEU A 94 1.63 -3.43 -5.17
N PRO A 95 2.67 -3.87 -4.42
CA PRO A 95 4.06 -3.63 -4.80
C PRO A 95 4.66 -4.81 -5.56
N PHE A 96 5.79 -4.57 -6.21
CA PHE A 96 6.77 -5.57 -6.62
C PHE A 96 6.23 -6.75 -7.44
N PHE A 97 5.20 -6.52 -8.24
CA PHE A 97 4.67 -7.59 -9.10
C PHE A 97 5.49 -7.70 -10.39
N LYS A 98 5.55 -8.93 -10.94
CA LYS A 98 6.33 -9.25 -12.13
C LYS A 98 5.53 -9.96 -13.22
N THR A 99 4.27 -10.31 -12.94
CA THR A 99 3.40 -11.04 -13.85
C THR A 99 2.06 -10.35 -14.00
N VAL A 100 1.29 -10.73 -15.00
CA VAL A 100 -0.08 -10.24 -15.20
C VAL A 100 -1.02 -10.83 -14.15
N GLU A 101 -0.75 -12.07 -13.73
CA GLU A 101 -1.61 -12.80 -12.79
C GLU A 101 -1.63 -12.19 -11.40
N GLU A 102 -0.51 -11.60 -10.95
CA GLU A 102 -0.44 -11.01 -9.62
C GLU A 102 -1.40 -9.82 -9.46
N PRO A 103 -1.39 -8.79 -10.35
CA PRO A 103 -2.38 -7.72 -10.29
C PRO A 103 -3.81 -8.22 -10.43
N LYS A 104 -4.03 -9.24 -11.26
CA LYS A 104 -5.36 -9.82 -11.45
C LYS A 104 -5.91 -10.41 -10.16
N LYS A 105 -5.11 -11.22 -9.46
CA LYS A 105 -5.49 -11.76 -8.16
C LYS A 105 -5.71 -10.66 -7.13
N PHE A 106 -4.83 -9.67 -7.12
CA PHE A 106 -4.92 -8.54 -6.21
C PHE A 106 -6.26 -7.81 -6.38
N ILE A 107 -6.63 -7.49 -7.61
CA ILE A 107 -7.88 -6.80 -7.91
C ILE A 107 -9.09 -7.64 -7.47
N GLU A 108 -9.03 -8.96 -7.69
CA GLU A 108 -10.09 -9.87 -7.24
C GLU A 108 -10.22 -9.86 -5.72
N TYR A 109 -9.10 -9.89 -4.99
CA TYR A 109 -9.12 -9.89 -3.52
C TYR A 109 -9.65 -8.58 -2.94
N VAL A 110 -9.29 -7.44 -3.53
CA VAL A 110 -9.81 -6.15 -3.09
C VAL A 110 -11.30 -6.01 -3.44
N GLY A 111 -11.68 -6.50 -4.61
CA GLY A 111 -13.04 -6.36 -5.12
C GLY A 111 -13.40 -4.89 -5.29
N LYS A 112 -14.65 -4.54 -4.97
CA LYS A 112 -15.12 -3.16 -5.05
C LYS A 112 -15.12 -2.44 -3.71
N ARG A 113 -14.47 -3.01 -2.71
CA ARG A 113 -14.48 -2.49 -1.34
C ARG A 113 -13.54 -1.31 -1.14
N ALA A 114 -12.52 -1.19 -1.98
CA ALA A 114 -11.55 -0.11 -1.94
C ALA A 114 -11.01 0.11 -3.35
N ARG A 115 -10.33 1.25 -3.57
CA ARG A 115 -9.64 1.48 -4.83
C ARG A 115 -8.31 0.74 -4.82
N THR A 116 -7.85 0.37 -6.01
CA THR A 116 -6.58 -0.33 -6.19
C THR A 116 -5.54 0.62 -6.76
N CYS A 117 -4.29 0.42 -6.34
CA CYS A 117 -3.15 1.15 -6.85
C CYS A 117 -2.06 0.13 -7.18
N LEU A 118 -1.53 0.17 -8.40
CA LEU A 118 -0.48 -0.73 -8.84
C LEU A 118 0.83 0.03 -8.92
N LEU A 119 1.86 -0.48 -8.23
CA LEU A 119 3.17 0.16 -8.24
C LEU A 119 4.07 -0.55 -9.27
N PHE A 120 4.29 0.11 -10.40
CA PHE A 120 5.13 -0.41 -11.48
C PHE A 120 6.60 -0.11 -11.16
N GLU A 121 7.25 -1.01 -10.44
CA GLU A 121 8.61 -0.82 -9.96
C GLU A 121 9.60 -1.93 -10.37
N THR A 122 9.15 -2.89 -11.18
CA THR A 122 10.01 -3.94 -11.70
C THR A 122 10.12 -3.79 -13.22
N PRO A 123 11.25 -4.22 -13.84
CA PRO A 123 11.34 -4.22 -15.30
C PRO A 123 10.22 -5.01 -15.96
N GLU A 124 9.88 -6.16 -15.37
CA GLU A 124 8.82 -7.04 -15.90
C GLU A 124 7.47 -6.33 -15.88
N SER A 125 7.14 -5.59 -14.82
CA SER A 125 5.86 -4.88 -14.74
C SER A 125 5.75 -3.80 -15.82
N VAL A 126 6.83 -3.09 -16.09
CA VAL A 126 6.85 -2.05 -17.13
C VAL A 126 6.66 -2.67 -18.51
N GLU A 127 7.32 -3.78 -18.79
CA GLU A 127 7.17 -4.50 -20.05
C GLU A 127 5.76 -5.03 -20.26
N LEU A 128 5.08 -5.43 -19.18
CA LEU A 128 3.73 -5.98 -19.22
C LEU A 128 2.63 -4.94 -18.99
N ALA A 129 2.99 -3.66 -18.95
CA ALA A 129 2.03 -2.60 -18.58
C ALA A 129 0.78 -2.60 -19.45
N ASP A 130 0.92 -2.76 -20.76
CA ASP A 130 -0.22 -2.76 -21.67
C ASP A 130 -1.18 -3.91 -21.42
N GLU A 131 -0.65 -5.07 -21.03
CA GLU A 131 -1.48 -6.24 -20.72
C GLU A 131 -2.16 -6.09 -19.36
N ILE A 132 -1.49 -5.45 -18.40
CA ILE A 132 -1.98 -5.27 -17.04
C ILE A 132 -3.07 -4.20 -17.00
N LEU A 133 -2.88 -3.12 -17.73
CA LEU A 133 -3.82 -2.00 -17.82
C LEU A 133 -4.85 -2.27 -18.90
#